data_0c78b14842b5b08535bca0e712cf8429
#
_entry.id   0c78b14842b5b08535bca0e712cf8429
#
_cell.length_a   1.000
_cell.length_b   1.000
_cell.length_c   1.000
_cell.angle_alpha   90.00
_cell.angle_beta   90.00
_cell.angle_gamma   90.00
#
_symmetry.space_group_name_H-M   'P 1'
#
loop_
_entity.id
_entity.type
_entity.pdbx_description
1 polymer ?
#
loop_
_entity_poly.entity_id
_entity_poly.type
_entity_poly.pdbx_seq_one_letter_code
_entity_poly.pdbx_strand_id
1 'polypeptide(L)'
;MLSRESSTLIARYRFAISEYSSTEDHIDEVFRRINSNGKILSKQELRSAGCVSNFSELVRKISTIIRGDTTHSDIMGLNKIHNISICNDGLDYGINIDNHFYIRNHIISRPSIRDSDDEELVANILGYIFLDDKPTSGSTSLDTFYGEGSTSHAIHTRTQLENYIQTNGADKIVNNYLFVYEMIQKLFDANNLNFRSHILGNASSSQECPRYYQAVFLALYELIINENMQLDDEQKFIAQLGD
;
A
#
# COMPACT_ATOMS: atom_id res chain seq x y z
N MET A 1 -30.45 -8.72 -3.47
CA MET A 1 -31.38 -7.59 -3.26
C MET A 1 -31.47 -7.32 -1.77
N LEU A 2 -31.32 -6.07 -1.32
CA LEU A 2 -31.57 -5.70 0.08
C LEU A 2 -33.02 -5.92 0.45
N SER A 3 -33.30 -6.36 1.67
CA SER A 3 -34.67 -6.46 2.18
C SER A 3 -35.30 -5.05 2.25
N ARG A 4 -36.62 -4.97 2.24
CA ARG A 4 -37.34 -3.69 2.39
C ARG A 4 -36.99 -3.01 3.72
N GLU A 5 -36.76 -3.77 4.78
CA GLU A 5 -36.35 -3.26 6.11
C GLU A 5 -34.94 -2.66 6.04
N SER A 6 -33.98 -3.36 5.46
CA SER A 6 -32.60 -2.86 5.29
C SER A 6 -32.57 -1.60 4.45
N SER A 7 -33.34 -1.56 3.35
CA SER A 7 -33.45 -0.38 2.50
C SER A 7 -34.06 0.82 3.24
N THR A 8 -35.06 0.57 4.12
CA THR A 8 -35.68 1.61 4.93
C THR A 8 -34.74 2.15 6.00
N LEU A 9 -33.93 1.29 6.63
CA LEU A 9 -32.90 1.69 7.60
C LEU A 9 -31.86 2.59 6.95
N ILE A 10 -31.35 2.22 5.77
CA ILE A 10 -30.39 3.03 5.01
C ILE A 10 -30.99 4.39 4.64
N ALA A 11 -32.22 4.40 4.10
CA ALA A 11 -32.89 5.63 3.67
C ALA A 11 -33.23 6.59 4.84
N ARG A 12 -33.38 6.06 6.06
CA ARG A 12 -33.65 6.85 7.27
C ARG A 12 -32.40 7.20 8.08
N TYR A 13 -31.22 6.71 7.67
CA TYR A 13 -30.00 7.02 8.38
C TYR A 13 -29.69 8.52 8.25
N ARG A 14 -29.49 9.17 9.39
CA ARG A 14 -29.14 10.60 9.44
C ARG A 14 -27.65 10.74 9.66
N PHE A 15 -26.98 11.40 8.73
CA PHE A 15 -25.58 11.78 8.90
C PHE A 15 -25.51 13.09 9.67
N ALA A 16 -24.69 13.14 10.71
CA ALA A 16 -24.26 14.40 11.29
C ALA A 16 -23.18 15.00 10.37
N ILE A 17 -23.47 16.12 9.73
CA ILE A 17 -22.54 16.82 8.87
C ILE A 17 -22.11 18.08 9.59
N SER A 18 -20.81 18.29 9.74
CA SER A 18 -20.22 19.54 10.20
C SER A 18 -19.48 20.15 9.01
N GLU A 19 -19.95 21.32 8.57
CA GLU A 19 -19.25 22.11 7.58
C GLU A 19 -18.28 23.05 8.29
N TYR A 20 -17.04 23.07 7.83
CA TYR A 20 -16.01 23.94 8.36
C TYR A 20 -15.41 24.76 7.24
N SER A 21 -15.57 26.09 7.33
CA SER A 21 -14.96 27.04 6.43
C SER A 21 -13.79 27.72 7.11
N SER A 22 -12.58 27.33 6.80
CA SER A 22 -11.36 27.96 7.31
C SER A 22 -10.25 27.92 6.28
N THR A 23 -9.21 28.70 6.55
CA THR A 23 -7.95 28.62 5.84
C THR A 23 -7.28 27.26 6.12
N GLU A 24 -6.52 26.74 5.17
CA GLU A 24 -5.95 25.38 5.15
C GLU A 24 -5.24 24.97 6.45
N ASP A 25 -4.61 25.90 7.16
CA ASP A 25 -3.83 25.63 8.38
C ASP A 25 -4.64 25.09 9.58
N HIS A 26 -5.96 25.20 9.54
CA HIS A 26 -6.81 24.74 10.65
C HIS A 26 -7.56 23.43 10.35
N ILE A 27 -7.58 22.96 9.12
CA ILE A 27 -8.29 21.75 8.71
C ILE A 27 -7.67 20.53 9.41
N ASP A 28 -6.35 20.45 9.46
CA ASP A 28 -5.62 19.37 10.13
C ASP A 28 -5.93 19.29 11.63
N GLU A 29 -6.06 20.44 12.30
CA GLU A 29 -6.40 20.48 13.73
C GLU A 29 -7.84 19.99 13.97
N VAL A 30 -8.79 20.42 13.13
CA VAL A 30 -10.17 19.96 13.20
C VAL A 30 -10.26 18.45 12.94
N PHE A 31 -9.55 17.95 11.93
CA PHE A 31 -9.50 16.54 11.60
C PHE A 31 -8.91 15.70 12.74
N ARG A 32 -7.82 16.17 13.36
CA ARG A 32 -7.23 15.52 14.56
C ARG A 32 -8.20 15.50 15.74
N ARG A 33 -8.94 16.58 15.98
CA ARG A 33 -9.93 16.66 17.07
C ARG A 33 -11.13 15.74 16.85
N ILE A 34 -11.63 15.63 15.62
CA ILE A 34 -12.71 14.70 15.28
C ILE A 34 -12.26 13.27 15.50
N ASN A 35 -11.04 12.92 15.10
CA ASN A 35 -10.48 11.59 15.26
C ASN A 35 -10.03 11.24 16.68
N SER A 36 -9.82 12.23 17.58
CA SER A 36 -9.41 11.97 18.95
C SER A 36 -10.46 11.24 19.80
N ASN A 37 -11.72 11.30 19.39
CA ASN A 37 -12.85 10.65 20.09
C ASN A 37 -13.33 9.36 19.43
N GLY A 38 -12.67 8.92 18.32
CA GLY A 38 -13.01 7.72 17.55
C GLY A 38 -11.87 6.69 17.52
N LYS A 39 -11.88 5.83 16.51
CA LYS A 39 -10.73 4.98 16.20
C LYS A 39 -9.57 5.90 15.76
N ILE A 40 -8.47 5.86 16.49
CA ILE A 40 -7.27 6.63 16.13
C ILE A 40 -6.79 6.11 14.77
N LEU A 41 -6.62 7.02 13.82
CA LEU A 41 -6.03 6.71 12.52
C LEU A 41 -4.56 6.29 12.68
N SER A 42 -4.13 5.38 11.85
CA SER A 42 -2.73 5.03 11.73
C SER A 42 -1.90 6.21 11.20
N LYS A 43 -0.58 6.14 11.32
CA LYS A 43 0.28 7.19 10.76
C LYS A 43 0.12 7.30 9.25
N GLN A 44 -0.05 6.17 8.56
CA GLN A 44 -0.21 6.18 7.11
C GLN A 44 -1.58 6.74 6.68
N GLU A 45 -2.64 6.40 7.40
CA GLU A 45 -3.96 7.00 7.17
C GLU A 45 -3.92 8.53 7.34
N LEU A 46 -3.18 9.03 8.36
CA LEU A 46 -3.00 10.47 8.58
C LEU A 46 -2.20 11.13 7.44
N ARG A 47 -1.12 10.49 6.96
CA ARG A 47 -0.34 10.98 5.81
C ARG A 47 -1.20 11.05 4.56
N SER A 48 -1.91 9.96 4.27
CA SER A 48 -2.77 9.86 3.08
C SER A 48 -3.93 10.85 3.09
N ALA A 49 -4.47 11.17 4.27
CA ALA A 49 -5.55 12.15 4.41
C ALA A 49 -5.07 13.60 4.26
N GLY A 50 -3.81 13.89 4.64
CA GLY A 50 -3.21 15.23 4.59
C GLY A 50 -2.49 15.56 3.28
N CYS A 51 -2.32 14.60 2.37
CA CYS A 51 -1.50 14.78 1.17
C CYS A 51 -2.27 14.43 -0.10
N VAL A 52 -2.36 15.41 -1.01
CA VAL A 52 -2.84 15.21 -2.38
C VAL A 52 -1.67 15.48 -3.33
N SER A 53 -0.98 14.41 -3.75
CA SER A 53 0.15 14.46 -4.68
C SER A 53 0.07 13.29 -5.65
N ASN A 54 0.71 13.41 -6.82
CA ASN A 54 0.77 12.28 -7.76
C ASN A 54 1.45 11.06 -7.13
N PHE A 55 2.41 11.27 -6.21
CA PHE A 55 3.05 10.19 -5.49
C PHE A 55 2.07 9.46 -4.57
N SER A 56 1.28 10.19 -3.75
CA SER A 56 0.30 9.57 -2.85
C SER A 56 -0.82 8.85 -3.61
N GLU A 57 -1.28 9.40 -4.73
CA GLU A 57 -2.26 8.76 -5.61
C GLU A 57 -1.71 7.48 -6.24
N LEU A 58 -0.45 7.50 -6.69
CA LEU A 58 0.23 6.34 -7.26
C LEU A 58 0.37 5.21 -6.25
N VAL A 59 0.81 5.51 -5.02
CA VAL A 59 0.89 4.55 -3.92
C VAL A 59 -0.46 3.92 -3.66
N ARG A 60 -1.51 4.73 -3.48
CA ARG A 60 -2.87 4.25 -3.25
C ARG A 60 -3.36 3.37 -4.39
N LYS A 61 -3.14 3.78 -5.65
CA LYS A 61 -3.55 3.02 -6.83
C LYS A 61 -2.90 1.62 -6.84
N ILE A 62 -1.61 1.52 -6.59
CA ILE A 62 -0.90 0.24 -6.54
C ILE A 62 -1.42 -0.63 -5.39
N SER A 63 -1.50 -0.08 -4.18
CA SER A 63 -1.94 -0.84 -3.00
C SER A 63 -3.37 -1.35 -3.14
N THR A 64 -4.30 -0.55 -3.67
CA THR A 64 -5.68 -0.97 -3.89
C THR A 64 -5.81 -2.07 -4.94
N ILE A 65 -5.01 -2.01 -6.02
CA ILE A 65 -4.96 -3.09 -7.02
C ILE A 65 -4.45 -4.38 -6.38
N ILE A 66 -3.38 -4.31 -5.59
CA ILE A 66 -2.80 -5.47 -4.90
C ILE A 66 -3.79 -6.06 -3.89
N ARG A 67 -4.50 -5.24 -3.13
CA ARG A 67 -5.56 -5.67 -2.20
C ARG A 67 -6.78 -6.24 -2.92
N GLY A 68 -6.99 -5.86 -4.18
CA GLY A 68 -8.21 -6.17 -4.94
C GLY A 68 -9.42 -5.35 -4.49
N ASP A 69 -9.21 -4.24 -3.77
CA ASP A 69 -10.28 -3.33 -3.40
C ASP A 69 -10.58 -2.31 -4.54
N THR A 70 -11.66 -1.57 -4.38
CA THR A 70 -12.13 -0.61 -5.39
C THR A 70 -12.20 0.82 -4.87
N THR A 71 -11.53 1.10 -3.75
CA THR A 71 -11.55 2.41 -3.10
C THR A 71 -10.83 3.50 -3.89
N HIS A 72 -10.03 3.13 -4.90
CA HIS A 72 -9.39 4.07 -5.82
C HIS A 72 -10.34 4.65 -6.88
N SER A 73 -11.56 4.13 -7.00
CA SER A 73 -12.54 4.60 -7.98
C SER A 73 -13.43 5.67 -7.39
N ASP A 74 -13.49 6.86 -8.03
CA ASP A 74 -14.40 7.95 -7.65
C ASP A 74 -15.88 7.53 -7.80
N ILE A 75 -16.16 6.65 -8.74
CA ILE A 75 -17.51 6.12 -8.98
C ILE A 75 -17.44 4.60 -8.90
N MET A 76 -18.12 4.05 -7.90
CA MET A 76 -18.19 2.62 -7.71
C MET A 76 -19.56 2.09 -8.08
N GLY A 77 -19.58 1.07 -8.95
CA GLY A 77 -20.82 0.36 -9.26
C GLY A 77 -21.35 -0.41 -8.04
N LEU A 78 -22.66 -0.42 -7.85
CA LEU A 78 -23.33 -1.14 -6.75
C LEU A 78 -22.95 -2.63 -6.66
N ASN A 79 -22.59 -3.25 -7.77
CA ASN A 79 -22.13 -4.64 -7.84
C ASN A 79 -20.73 -4.84 -7.23
N LYS A 80 -19.98 -3.78 -6.99
CA LYS A 80 -18.64 -3.82 -6.38
C LYS A 80 -18.63 -3.40 -4.90
N ILE A 81 -19.78 -3.08 -4.32
CA ILE A 81 -19.90 -2.67 -2.91
C ILE A 81 -19.30 -3.69 -1.94
N HIS A 82 -19.39 -4.99 -2.25
CA HIS A 82 -18.79 -6.03 -1.42
C HIS A 82 -17.25 -5.99 -1.40
N ASN A 83 -16.62 -5.28 -2.31
CA ASN A 83 -15.16 -5.11 -2.37
C ASN A 83 -14.66 -3.80 -1.75
N ILE A 84 -15.50 -3.03 -1.03
CA ILE A 84 -15.09 -1.79 -0.36
C ILE A 84 -14.31 -2.05 0.91
N SER A 85 -14.64 -3.11 1.62
CA SER A 85 -14.12 -3.36 2.94
C SER A 85 -13.16 -4.54 2.95
N ILE A 86 -11.98 -4.30 3.47
CA ILE A 86 -11.08 -5.35 3.87
C ILE A 86 -11.72 -6.06 5.05
N CYS A 87 -12.22 -7.25 4.78
CA CYS A 87 -12.69 -8.25 5.69
C CYS A 87 -13.04 -7.81 7.12
N ASN A 88 -14.29 -7.77 7.40
CA ASN A 88 -14.79 -7.82 8.77
C ASN A 88 -15.14 -9.29 9.08
N ASP A 89 -14.50 -9.90 10.08
CA ASP A 89 -14.65 -11.32 10.43
C ASP A 89 -16.08 -11.78 10.72
N GLY A 90 -17.02 -10.86 10.85
CA GLY A 90 -18.40 -11.15 11.14
C GLY A 90 -19.37 -10.89 9.98
N LEU A 91 -18.88 -10.56 8.79
CA LEU A 91 -19.73 -10.18 7.66
C LEU A 91 -19.49 -11.10 6.48
N ASP A 92 -20.57 -11.52 5.82
CA ASP A 92 -20.55 -12.32 4.57
C ASP A 92 -20.12 -11.50 3.35
N TYR A 93 -19.58 -10.31 3.55
CA TYR A 93 -19.13 -9.43 2.48
C TYR A 93 -17.79 -8.80 2.85
N GLY A 94 -17.04 -8.40 1.85
CA GLY A 94 -15.72 -7.83 1.99
C GLY A 94 -14.67 -8.69 1.31
N ILE A 95 -13.46 -8.15 1.22
CA ILE A 95 -12.34 -8.86 0.62
C ILE A 95 -11.72 -9.76 1.69
N ASN A 96 -11.76 -11.06 1.47
CA ASN A 96 -11.02 -11.99 2.32
C ASN A 96 -9.52 -11.89 2.00
N ILE A 97 -8.79 -11.21 2.87
CA ILE A 97 -7.36 -11.00 2.72
C ILE A 97 -6.49 -12.11 3.35
N ASP A 98 -7.09 -13.12 3.99
CA ASP A 98 -6.30 -14.20 4.62
C ASP A 98 -5.49 -15.00 3.59
N ASN A 99 -6.01 -15.11 2.37
CA ASN A 99 -5.31 -15.71 1.24
C ASN A 99 -4.43 -14.72 0.46
N HIS A 100 -4.34 -13.47 0.89
CA HIS A 100 -3.52 -12.48 0.25
C HIS A 100 -2.03 -12.82 0.37
N PHE A 101 -1.27 -12.58 -0.70
CA PHE A 101 0.14 -12.95 -0.78
C PHE A 101 0.97 -12.42 0.40
N TYR A 102 0.79 -11.15 0.78
CA TYR A 102 1.52 -10.56 1.90
C TYR A 102 1.21 -11.24 3.24
N ILE A 103 -0.05 -11.62 3.48
CA ILE A 103 -0.46 -12.24 4.74
C ILE A 103 0.00 -13.69 4.81
N ARG A 104 -0.21 -14.48 3.75
CA ARG A 104 0.23 -15.88 3.67
C ARG A 104 1.74 -16.03 3.88
N ASN A 105 2.49 -15.05 3.39
CA ASN A 105 3.95 -15.02 3.50
C ASN A 105 4.47 -14.29 4.74
N HIS A 106 3.60 -13.81 5.61
CA HIS A 106 3.94 -13.03 6.80
C HIS A 106 4.79 -11.78 6.49
N ILE A 107 4.62 -11.20 5.31
CA ILE A 107 5.28 -9.96 4.94
C ILE A 107 4.72 -8.83 5.78
N ILE A 108 3.40 -8.71 5.80
CA ILE A 108 2.62 -7.85 6.71
C ILE A 108 1.42 -8.64 7.24
N SER A 109 0.92 -8.25 8.42
CA SER A 109 -0.23 -8.88 9.04
C SER A 109 -1.55 -8.26 8.56
N ARG A 110 -2.65 -8.92 8.87
CA ARG A 110 -4.00 -8.40 8.61
C ARG A 110 -4.29 -7.08 9.36
N PRO A 111 -3.95 -6.93 10.65
CA PRO A 111 -4.03 -5.63 11.31
C PRO A 111 -3.23 -4.54 10.61
N SER A 112 -2.01 -4.84 10.17
CA SER A 112 -1.14 -3.93 9.43
C SER A 112 -1.76 -3.45 8.12
N ILE A 113 -2.41 -4.33 7.34
CA ILE A 113 -3.14 -3.90 6.13
C ILE A 113 -4.33 -2.99 6.49
N ARG A 114 -5.01 -3.23 7.60
CA ARG A 114 -6.09 -2.36 8.08
C ARG A 114 -5.60 -0.97 8.48
N ASP A 115 -4.38 -0.87 8.91
CA ASP A 115 -3.71 0.36 9.30
C ASP A 115 -2.93 1.00 8.11
N SER A 116 -3.13 0.46 6.88
CA SER A 116 -2.51 0.92 5.63
C SER A 116 -0.98 0.75 5.57
N ASP A 117 -0.40 -0.20 6.30
CA ASP A 117 1.04 -0.48 6.27
C ASP A 117 1.48 -1.06 4.90
N ASP A 118 0.57 -1.60 4.11
CA ASP A 118 0.82 -1.97 2.72
C ASP A 118 1.08 -0.75 1.83
N GLU A 119 0.42 0.39 2.09
CA GLU A 119 0.75 1.65 1.44
C GLU A 119 2.14 2.15 1.88
N GLU A 120 2.52 2.01 3.15
CA GLU A 120 3.88 2.31 3.60
C GLU A 120 4.93 1.46 2.87
N LEU A 121 4.66 0.17 2.68
CA LEU A 121 5.55 -0.74 1.96
C LEU A 121 5.72 -0.31 0.50
N VAL A 122 4.62 -0.01 -0.19
CA VAL A 122 4.65 0.50 -1.58
C VAL A 122 5.39 1.83 -1.65
N ALA A 123 5.10 2.77 -0.74
CA ALA A 123 5.74 4.08 -0.70
C ALA A 123 7.27 3.99 -0.48
N ASN A 124 7.72 3.10 0.43
CA ASN A 124 9.15 2.85 0.66
C ASN A 124 9.83 2.28 -0.59
N ILE A 125 9.20 1.33 -1.27
CA ILE A 125 9.72 0.73 -2.51
C ILE A 125 9.81 1.80 -3.62
N LEU A 126 8.74 2.56 -3.85
CA LEU A 126 8.73 3.61 -4.87
C LEU A 126 9.72 4.74 -4.54
N GLY A 127 9.81 5.16 -3.29
CA GLY A 127 10.80 6.14 -2.85
C GLY A 127 12.22 5.67 -3.14
N TYR A 128 12.52 4.41 -2.91
CA TYR A 128 13.83 3.85 -3.25
C TYR A 128 14.09 3.81 -4.77
N ILE A 129 13.08 3.51 -5.58
CA ILE A 129 13.20 3.46 -7.04
C ILE A 129 13.40 4.88 -7.61
N PHE A 130 12.64 5.87 -7.12
CA PHE A 130 12.55 7.21 -7.73
C PHE A 130 13.68 8.15 -7.32
N LEU A 131 14.24 7.98 -6.14
CA LEU A 131 15.23 8.90 -5.60
C LEU A 131 16.65 8.45 -5.89
N ASP A 132 17.51 9.39 -6.25
CA ASP A 132 18.93 9.14 -6.46
C ASP A 132 19.64 8.76 -5.15
N ASP A 133 19.40 9.56 -4.09
CA ASP A 133 19.82 9.25 -2.73
C ASP A 133 18.85 8.23 -2.14
N LYS A 134 19.26 6.97 -2.12
CA LYS A 134 18.40 5.86 -1.66
C LYS A 134 17.99 6.07 -0.21
N PRO A 135 16.70 6.32 0.07
CA PRO A 135 16.25 6.60 1.43
C PRO A 135 16.25 5.34 2.28
N THR A 136 16.45 5.51 3.57
CA THR A 136 16.16 4.45 4.53
C THR A 136 14.66 4.27 4.66
N SER A 137 14.18 3.03 4.66
CA SER A 137 12.77 2.72 4.93
C SER A 137 12.43 3.11 6.37
N GLY A 138 11.53 4.07 6.54
CA GLY A 138 11.14 4.52 7.86
C GLY A 138 10.20 5.72 7.86
N SER A 139 9.64 6.00 9.04
CA SER A 139 8.62 7.04 9.23
C SER A 139 9.07 8.41 8.73
N THR A 140 10.31 8.81 9.01
CA THR A 140 10.83 10.13 8.61
C THR A 140 10.87 10.32 7.09
N SER A 141 11.27 9.29 6.34
CA SER A 141 11.27 9.35 4.88
C SER A 141 9.83 9.43 4.35
N LEU A 142 8.94 8.62 4.89
CA LEU A 142 7.52 8.66 4.55
C LEU A 142 6.89 10.01 4.86
N ASP A 143 7.12 10.57 6.05
CA ASP A 143 6.62 11.89 6.43
C ASP A 143 7.05 12.94 5.39
N THR A 144 8.31 12.87 4.93
CA THR A 144 8.83 13.75 3.86
C THR A 144 8.12 13.52 2.52
N PHE A 145 7.88 12.28 2.12
CA PHE A 145 7.21 11.94 0.85
C PHE A 145 5.78 12.47 0.82
N TYR A 146 5.09 12.46 1.96
CA TYR A 146 3.71 12.89 2.12
C TYR A 146 3.55 14.37 2.54
N GLY A 147 4.58 15.18 2.40
CA GLY A 147 4.47 16.63 2.50
C GLY A 147 5.05 17.24 3.76
N GLU A 148 5.47 16.46 4.74
CA GLU A 148 6.05 17.01 5.95
C GLU A 148 7.45 17.60 5.72
N GLY A 149 7.74 18.65 6.45
CA GLY A 149 9.01 19.34 6.42
C GLY A 149 9.14 20.40 5.32
N SER A 150 9.71 21.54 5.70
CA SER A 150 9.94 22.72 4.84
C SER A 150 11.43 22.95 4.52
N THR A 151 12.30 22.00 4.84
CA THR A 151 13.73 22.10 4.52
C THR A 151 13.96 21.99 3.03
N SER A 152 15.04 22.59 2.52
CA SER A 152 15.43 22.49 1.11
C SER A 152 15.55 21.03 0.66
N HIS A 153 16.05 20.14 1.54
CA HIS A 153 16.15 18.72 1.27
C HIS A 153 14.77 18.08 1.11
N ALA A 154 13.82 18.35 2.02
CA ALA A 154 12.46 17.80 1.94
C ALA A 154 11.72 18.24 0.66
N ILE A 155 11.86 19.53 0.30
CA ILE A 155 11.27 20.07 -0.93
C ILE A 155 11.92 19.42 -2.16
N HIS A 156 13.24 19.27 -2.17
CA HIS A 156 13.96 18.61 -3.27
C HIS A 156 13.51 17.15 -3.44
N THR A 157 13.41 16.40 -2.35
CA THR A 157 12.93 15.00 -2.36
C THR A 157 11.55 14.89 -3.03
N ARG A 158 10.58 15.69 -2.61
CA ARG A 158 9.24 15.71 -3.22
C ARG A 158 9.27 16.07 -4.70
N THR A 159 10.10 17.05 -5.06
CA THR A 159 10.27 17.45 -6.47
C THR A 159 10.83 16.30 -7.32
N GLN A 160 11.80 15.55 -6.81
CA GLN A 160 12.32 14.36 -7.49
C GLN A 160 11.24 13.29 -7.68
N LEU A 161 10.43 12.99 -6.65
CA LEU A 161 9.33 12.03 -6.74
C LEU A 161 8.34 12.42 -7.85
N GLU A 162 7.89 13.67 -7.88
CA GLU A 162 6.95 14.17 -8.87
C GLU A 162 7.56 14.17 -10.29
N ASN A 163 8.81 14.61 -10.43
CA ASN A 163 9.51 14.60 -11.72
C ASN A 163 9.68 13.19 -12.26
N TYR A 164 9.98 12.21 -11.40
CA TYR A 164 10.09 10.81 -11.84
C TYR A 164 8.77 10.29 -12.41
N ILE A 165 7.65 10.60 -11.73
CA ILE A 165 6.31 10.19 -12.19
C ILE A 165 5.95 10.87 -13.51
N GLN A 166 6.22 12.17 -13.65
CA GLN A 166 5.95 12.91 -14.89
C GLN A 166 6.78 12.40 -16.07
N THR A 167 8.05 12.06 -15.83
CA THR A 167 8.97 11.58 -16.85
C THR A 167 8.63 10.17 -17.34
N ASN A 168 8.29 9.28 -16.41
CA ASN A 168 8.09 7.85 -16.71
C ASN A 168 6.62 7.49 -17.01
N GLY A 169 5.68 8.31 -16.55
CA GLY A 169 4.25 8.08 -16.67
C GLY A 169 3.71 7.13 -15.60
N ALA A 170 2.65 7.54 -14.91
CA ALA A 170 2.06 6.80 -13.79
C ALA A 170 1.64 5.37 -14.16
N ASP A 171 1.00 5.18 -15.32
CA ASP A 171 0.53 3.86 -15.74
C ASP A 171 1.69 2.90 -16.04
N LYS A 172 2.80 3.38 -16.60
CA LYS A 172 3.99 2.56 -16.81
C LYS A 172 4.60 2.12 -15.48
N ILE A 173 4.66 3.03 -14.51
CA ILE A 173 5.17 2.71 -13.16
C ILE A 173 4.30 1.65 -12.49
N VAL A 174 2.97 1.83 -12.53
CA VAL A 174 2.02 0.84 -12.01
C VAL A 174 2.24 -0.52 -12.65
N ASN A 175 2.30 -0.58 -13.99
CA ASN A 175 2.49 -1.83 -14.73
C ASN A 175 3.81 -2.52 -14.37
N ASN A 176 4.91 -1.77 -14.27
CA ASN A 176 6.21 -2.30 -13.88
C ASN A 176 6.18 -2.85 -12.45
N TYR A 177 5.58 -2.12 -11.52
CA TYR A 177 5.45 -2.56 -10.13
C TYR A 177 4.65 -3.86 -10.04
N LEU A 178 3.47 -3.88 -10.66
CA LEU A 178 2.59 -5.05 -10.65
C LEU A 178 3.21 -6.25 -11.35
N PHE A 179 3.96 -6.04 -12.41
CA PHE A 179 4.69 -7.11 -13.11
C PHE A 179 5.67 -7.83 -12.18
N VAL A 180 6.49 -7.05 -11.44
CA VAL A 180 7.43 -7.63 -10.47
C VAL A 180 6.70 -8.29 -9.30
N TYR A 181 5.64 -7.65 -8.79
CA TYR A 181 4.81 -8.21 -7.72
C TYR A 181 4.21 -9.57 -8.12
N GLU A 182 3.56 -9.64 -9.29
CA GLU A 182 2.94 -10.88 -9.80
C GLU A 182 3.98 -11.98 -10.09
N MET A 183 5.16 -11.59 -10.54
CA MET A 183 6.24 -12.53 -10.77
C MET A 183 6.72 -13.15 -9.46
N ILE A 184 6.95 -12.34 -8.41
CA ILE A 184 7.30 -12.85 -7.09
C ILE A 184 6.20 -13.78 -6.57
N GLN A 185 4.93 -13.35 -6.67
CA GLN A 185 3.80 -14.15 -6.23
C GLN A 185 3.76 -15.50 -6.95
N LYS A 186 3.86 -15.52 -8.29
CA LYS A 186 3.85 -16.75 -9.08
C LYS A 186 5.01 -17.67 -8.73
N LEU A 187 6.22 -17.11 -8.56
CA LEU A 187 7.40 -17.87 -8.19
C LEU A 187 7.22 -18.57 -6.82
N PHE A 188 6.71 -17.85 -5.85
CA PHE A 188 6.49 -18.39 -4.51
C PHE A 188 5.34 -19.40 -4.49
N ASP A 189 4.23 -19.13 -5.15
CA ASP A 189 3.06 -20.01 -5.20
C ASP A 189 3.36 -21.31 -5.95
N ALA A 190 4.02 -21.23 -7.11
CA ALA A 190 4.34 -22.39 -7.93
C ALA A 190 5.31 -23.38 -7.24
N ASN A 191 6.17 -22.86 -6.37
CA ASN A 191 7.20 -23.65 -5.69
C ASN A 191 6.90 -23.86 -4.20
N ASN A 192 5.70 -23.48 -3.74
CA ASN A 192 5.27 -23.60 -2.34
C ASN A 192 6.27 -22.97 -1.36
N LEU A 193 6.83 -21.81 -1.75
CA LEU A 193 7.77 -21.06 -0.92
C LEU A 193 7.03 -20.16 0.08
N ASN A 194 7.72 -19.78 1.14
CA ASN A 194 7.25 -18.83 2.12
C ASN A 194 8.40 -17.94 2.58
N PHE A 195 8.20 -16.63 2.63
CA PHE A 195 9.24 -15.67 3.02
C PHE A 195 9.83 -15.97 4.40
N ARG A 196 9.00 -16.36 5.35
CA ARG A 196 9.47 -16.64 6.70
C ARG A 196 10.43 -17.82 6.75
N SER A 197 10.10 -18.93 6.10
CA SER A 197 10.92 -20.14 6.16
C SER A 197 12.11 -20.12 5.21
N HIS A 198 11.95 -19.52 4.03
CA HIS A 198 12.95 -19.60 2.96
C HIS A 198 13.88 -18.39 2.92
N ILE A 199 13.38 -17.20 3.30
CA ILE A 199 14.20 -15.98 3.30
C ILE A 199 14.74 -15.67 4.71
N LEU A 200 13.91 -15.78 5.75
CA LEU A 200 14.35 -15.54 7.12
C LEU A 200 14.99 -16.76 7.81
N GLY A 201 14.86 -17.95 7.22
CA GLY A 201 15.33 -19.19 7.82
C GLY A 201 14.63 -19.56 9.14
N ASN A 202 13.50 -18.91 9.48
CA ASN A 202 12.80 -19.08 10.77
C ASN A 202 11.30 -19.24 10.60
N ALA A 203 10.83 -20.45 10.36
CA ALA A 203 9.42 -20.77 10.17
C ALA A 203 8.54 -20.51 11.41
N SER A 204 9.11 -20.47 12.61
CA SER A 204 8.36 -20.33 13.87
C SER A 204 8.20 -18.88 14.35
N SER A 205 8.88 -17.91 13.74
CA SER A 205 8.76 -16.51 14.11
C SER A 205 7.37 -15.96 13.78
N SER A 206 6.77 -15.20 14.69
CA SER A 206 5.55 -14.42 14.42
C SER A 206 5.84 -13.05 13.84
N GLN A 207 7.11 -12.70 13.62
CA GLN A 207 7.55 -11.40 13.15
C GLN A 207 7.23 -11.20 11.68
N GLU A 208 6.69 -10.02 11.34
CA GLU A 208 6.52 -9.57 9.97
C GLU A 208 7.88 -9.30 9.30
N CYS A 209 7.92 -9.44 7.97
CA CYS A 209 9.19 -9.32 7.23
C CYS A 209 9.11 -8.34 6.03
N PRO A 210 8.51 -7.13 6.18
CA PRO A 210 8.33 -6.20 5.06
C PRO A 210 9.66 -5.75 4.43
N ARG A 211 10.72 -5.61 5.23
CA ARG A 211 12.06 -5.20 4.74
C ARG A 211 12.72 -6.26 3.85
N TYR A 212 12.54 -7.53 4.18
CA TYR A 212 13.06 -8.62 3.35
C TYR A 212 12.30 -8.70 2.02
N TYR A 213 10.98 -8.55 2.06
CA TYR A 213 10.19 -8.43 0.84
C TYR A 213 10.64 -7.24 -0.02
N GLN A 214 10.83 -6.07 0.59
CA GLN A 214 11.32 -4.88 -0.09
C GLN A 214 12.68 -5.15 -0.77
N ALA A 215 13.61 -5.82 -0.08
CA ALA A 215 14.93 -6.13 -0.64
C ALA A 215 14.83 -7.05 -1.86
N VAL A 216 14.05 -8.13 -1.76
CA VAL A 216 13.80 -9.05 -2.87
C VAL A 216 13.13 -8.33 -4.05
N PHE A 217 12.09 -7.52 -3.75
CA PHE A 217 11.38 -6.76 -4.76
C PHE A 217 12.31 -5.80 -5.52
N LEU A 218 13.12 -5.03 -4.79
CA LEU A 218 14.03 -4.05 -5.39
C LEU A 218 15.13 -4.72 -6.24
N ALA A 219 15.67 -5.84 -5.76
CA ALA A 219 16.66 -6.61 -6.54
C ALA A 219 16.07 -7.11 -7.86
N LEU A 220 14.85 -7.67 -7.82
CA LEU A 220 14.18 -8.14 -9.03
C LEU A 220 13.74 -6.99 -9.92
N TYR A 221 13.27 -5.88 -9.37
CA TYR A 221 12.94 -4.68 -10.13
C TYR A 221 14.15 -4.16 -10.90
N GLU A 222 15.30 -4.08 -10.25
CA GLU A 222 16.56 -3.65 -10.89
C GLU A 222 16.93 -4.55 -12.04
N LEU A 223 17.01 -5.86 -11.81
CA LEU A 223 17.43 -6.83 -12.83
C LEU A 223 16.45 -6.87 -14.02
N ILE A 224 15.15 -6.87 -13.76
CA ILE A 224 14.14 -7.14 -14.79
C ILE A 224 13.69 -5.87 -15.49
N ILE A 225 13.44 -4.80 -14.74
CA ILE A 225 12.90 -3.58 -15.33
C ILE A 225 14.01 -2.65 -15.83
N ASN A 226 15.07 -2.47 -15.05
CA ASN A 226 16.15 -1.54 -15.41
C ASN A 226 17.19 -2.20 -16.32
N GLU A 227 17.63 -3.41 -16.00
CA GLU A 227 18.63 -4.14 -16.80
C GLU A 227 18.03 -5.02 -17.89
N ASN A 228 16.69 -5.14 -17.94
CA ASN A 228 15.95 -5.94 -18.92
C ASN A 228 16.41 -7.40 -18.98
N MET A 229 16.77 -7.97 -17.82
CA MET A 229 17.15 -9.37 -17.68
C MET A 229 15.92 -10.29 -17.64
N GLN A 230 16.10 -11.54 -18.03
CA GLN A 230 15.08 -12.58 -17.92
C GLN A 230 15.52 -13.63 -16.91
N LEU A 231 14.56 -14.22 -16.23
CA LEU A 231 14.79 -15.32 -15.30
C LEU A 231 14.82 -16.63 -16.11
N ASP A 232 16.03 -17.10 -16.49
CA ASP A 232 16.18 -18.28 -17.32
C ASP A 232 16.02 -19.61 -16.57
N ASP A 233 16.37 -19.64 -15.26
CA ASP A 233 16.35 -20.85 -14.42
C ASP A 233 15.74 -20.56 -13.07
N GLU A 234 14.42 -20.75 -12.97
CA GLU A 234 13.67 -20.54 -11.72
C GLU A 234 14.16 -21.47 -10.59
N GLN A 235 14.53 -22.71 -10.89
CA GLN A 235 14.96 -23.69 -9.87
C GLN A 235 16.30 -23.29 -9.27
N LYS A 236 17.23 -22.81 -10.09
CA LYS A 236 18.52 -22.33 -9.62
C LYS A 236 18.36 -21.04 -8.80
N PHE A 237 17.48 -20.13 -9.23
CA PHE A 237 17.17 -18.92 -8.47
C PHE A 237 16.60 -19.25 -7.10
N ILE A 238 15.62 -20.17 -7.04
CA ILE A 238 15.00 -20.59 -5.78
C ILE A 238 16.02 -21.25 -4.84
N ALA A 239 16.90 -22.09 -5.35
CA ALA A 239 17.93 -22.75 -4.54
C ALA A 239 18.91 -21.74 -3.91
N GLN A 240 19.04 -20.55 -4.45
CA GLN A 240 19.89 -19.47 -3.95
C GLN A 240 19.15 -18.42 -3.14
N LEU A 241 17.81 -18.52 -3.04
CA LEU A 241 17.02 -17.65 -2.18
C LEU A 241 17.24 -18.04 -0.73
N GLY A 242 17.87 -17.16 0.04
CA GLY A 242 18.10 -17.35 1.48
C GLY A 242 19.53 -17.75 1.86
N ASP A 243 20.43 -17.88 0.87
CA ASP A 243 21.88 -17.91 1.10
C ASP A 243 22.45 -16.49 1.25
#